data_4f0f7040e838e006e3af0c7c10597dd9
#
_entry.id   4f0f7040e838e006e3af0c7c10597dd9
#
_cell.length_a   1.000
_cell.length_b   1.000
_cell.length_c   1.000
_cell.angle_alpha   90.00
_cell.angle_beta   90.00
_cell.angle_gamma   90.00
#
_symmetry.space_group_name_H-M   'P 1'
#
loop_
_entity.id
_entity.type
_entity.pdbx_description
1 polymer ?
#
loop_
_entity_poly.entity_id
_entity_poly.type
_entity_poly.pdbx_seq_one_letter_code
_entity_poly.pdbx_strand_id
1 'polypeptide(L)'
;MSIILAKFMMAVLVVSGPGLEGDDFWAWQPKGDPAVPDVDEVAWCRTPIDHFVLAKLEAAGLRPAPEADRLSLVRRAAFDLTGLPPDEETRRAYLEDREPGAHARMVDRLLESPRYGERWARHWLDVVRYAETNGFERDTMKPEVWRYRDWVIRSLNQDMPYDRFILEQIAGDELPDRDAGSVAATGMHRLGLWDDEPTDVPQAIADDLDSIVDTTVRATLGMSIGCARCHDHKGDPISQADYYAMTAFFSGVTPYRNPTGGTHIAETHILRSMPRDPFAEPHESRMHRFQQQRTELVEALRAQEAASTTPTPAPGAIDGLVAAYRFEQGDPAADLLGKRDGRVTGVPGTVPGRDGGALACGADRGHLEIERPVGDDFTVSFFMRTEERGLGVDEDPRWFLGSGIVDGEVPGIVRDFGISLVGDGVIAAGIGAPERFIASPPGFNDGSWHHVALVRDRSEGRFALYVDGVLADRGNCNRETLDAQATLFVGRSRAGGGPFEGEVDELRFHDRALSHDEVISLATGLGGDPDATAAGLPGAESTYLAGRERLRALSIPRTETVRVLSLSEFGPEAPETRILGRGSVHAPGEVVEPDVPEVVRGLAPRGRASPTVHGDS
;
A
#
# COMPACT_ATOMS: atom_id res chain seq x y z
N MET A 1 -9.94 3.30 -14.69
CA MET A 1 -11.02 2.52 -14.02
C MET A 1 -11.00 1.16 -14.69
N SER A 2 -10.64 0.12 -13.94
CA SER A 2 -10.46 -1.22 -14.50
C SER A 2 -11.75 -1.71 -15.16
N ILE A 3 -11.60 -2.45 -16.27
CA ILE A 3 -12.69 -3.05 -17.04
C ILE A 3 -13.53 -3.98 -16.15
N ILE A 4 -12.92 -4.61 -15.15
CA ILE A 4 -13.57 -5.54 -14.21
C ILE A 4 -14.61 -4.81 -13.36
N LEU A 5 -14.24 -3.71 -12.70
CA LEU A 5 -15.12 -2.93 -11.83
C LEU A 5 -16.33 -2.37 -12.62
N ALA A 6 -16.06 -1.80 -13.81
CA ALA A 6 -17.10 -1.25 -14.66
C ALA A 6 -18.06 -2.33 -15.18
N LYS A 7 -17.57 -3.49 -15.57
CA LYS A 7 -18.40 -4.60 -16.08
C LYS A 7 -19.21 -5.26 -14.97
N PHE A 8 -18.64 -5.47 -13.78
CA PHE A 8 -19.39 -6.04 -12.64
C PHE A 8 -20.49 -5.09 -12.15
N MET A 9 -20.21 -3.79 -12.01
CA MET A 9 -21.24 -2.78 -11.70
C MET A 9 -22.29 -2.66 -12.81
N MET A 10 -21.90 -2.75 -14.10
CA MET A 10 -22.85 -2.76 -15.22
C MET A 10 -23.72 -4.02 -15.21
N ALA A 11 -23.15 -5.18 -14.93
CA ALA A 11 -23.90 -6.44 -14.91
C ALA A 11 -24.97 -6.50 -13.81
N VAL A 12 -24.73 -5.83 -12.67
CA VAL A 12 -25.75 -5.69 -11.61
C VAL A 12 -26.78 -4.60 -11.93
N LEU A 13 -26.48 -3.70 -12.88
CA LEU A 13 -27.32 -2.50 -13.16
C LEU A 13 -28.09 -2.54 -14.49
N VAL A 14 -27.88 -3.51 -15.38
CA VAL A 14 -28.50 -3.50 -16.72
C VAL A 14 -29.01 -4.90 -17.10
N VAL A 15 -30.29 -5.08 -17.36
CA VAL A 15 -30.93 -5.34 -18.64
C VAL A 15 -32.36 -5.83 -18.50
N SER A 16 -33.28 -5.20 -19.22
CA SER A 16 -34.57 -5.75 -19.60
C SER A 16 -34.40 -6.74 -20.76
N GLY A 17 -34.21 -8.02 -20.42
CA GLY A 17 -34.40 -9.12 -21.40
C GLY A 17 -35.85 -9.63 -21.39
N PRO A 18 -36.29 -10.35 -22.41
CA PRO A 18 -37.59 -11.04 -22.37
C PRO A 18 -37.60 -12.01 -21.19
N GLY A 19 -38.68 -12.02 -20.43
CA GLY A 19 -38.80 -12.86 -19.24
C GLY A 19 -38.54 -14.33 -19.57
N LEU A 20 -37.80 -15.01 -18.72
CA LEU A 20 -37.64 -16.46 -18.77
C LEU A 20 -39.01 -17.11 -18.69
N GLU A 21 -39.44 -17.79 -19.77
CA GLU A 21 -40.61 -18.65 -19.72
C GLU A 21 -40.20 -19.91 -18.97
N GLY A 22 -40.83 -20.16 -17.84
CA GLY A 22 -41.00 -21.54 -17.44
C GLY A 22 -40.54 -22.00 -16.07
N ASP A 23 -40.17 -21.17 -15.11
CA ASP A 23 -40.00 -21.69 -13.75
C ASP A 23 -40.88 -20.90 -12.74
N ASP A 24 -41.97 -21.54 -12.31
CA ASP A 24 -42.86 -20.99 -11.28
C ASP A 24 -42.24 -20.90 -9.89
N PHE A 25 -40.92 -21.19 -9.79
CA PHE A 25 -40.24 -21.13 -8.49
C PHE A 25 -40.07 -19.67 -8.04
N TRP A 26 -40.61 -19.36 -6.90
CA TRP A 26 -40.76 -18.00 -6.35
C TRP A 26 -39.44 -17.22 -6.25
N ALA A 27 -38.30 -17.92 -6.03
CA ALA A 27 -37.00 -17.27 -5.86
C ALA A 27 -36.45 -16.67 -7.18
N TRP A 28 -36.94 -17.17 -8.33
CA TRP A 28 -36.56 -16.69 -9.68
C TRP A 28 -37.59 -15.72 -10.26
N GLN A 29 -38.58 -15.32 -9.45
CA GLN A 29 -39.55 -14.32 -9.87
C GLN A 29 -39.10 -12.90 -9.47
N PRO A 30 -39.39 -11.88 -10.29
CA PRO A 30 -39.16 -10.50 -9.90
C PRO A 30 -39.82 -10.20 -8.56
N LYS A 31 -39.12 -9.42 -7.71
CA LYS A 31 -39.65 -9.02 -6.38
C LYS A 31 -41.01 -8.36 -6.54
N GLY A 32 -42.02 -8.97 -5.97
CA GLY A 32 -43.37 -8.40 -5.86
C GLY A 32 -43.49 -7.39 -4.72
N ASP A 33 -44.57 -6.65 -4.73
CA ASP A 33 -44.99 -5.80 -3.60
C ASP A 33 -46.31 -6.38 -3.03
N PRO A 34 -46.22 -7.39 -2.15
CA PRO A 34 -47.42 -8.05 -1.61
C PRO A 34 -48.19 -7.11 -0.70
N ALA A 35 -49.49 -7.05 -0.87
CA ALA A 35 -50.37 -6.29 0.02
C ALA A 35 -50.24 -6.81 1.47
N VAL A 36 -50.11 -5.89 2.41
CA VAL A 36 -50.13 -6.23 3.85
C VAL A 36 -51.46 -6.82 4.18
N PRO A 37 -51.54 -8.06 4.72
CA PRO A 37 -52.81 -8.71 4.98
C PRO A 37 -53.58 -8.03 6.10
N ASP A 38 -54.93 -8.03 5.99
CA ASP A 38 -55.82 -7.68 7.08
C ASP A 38 -55.81 -8.78 8.14
N VAL A 39 -55.83 -8.41 9.41
CA VAL A 39 -55.79 -9.30 10.55
C VAL A 39 -56.79 -8.85 11.61
N ASP A 40 -57.26 -9.77 12.44
CA ASP A 40 -58.28 -9.46 13.46
C ASP A 40 -57.67 -8.69 14.66
N GLU A 41 -56.50 -9.07 15.13
CA GLU A 41 -55.81 -8.45 16.27
C GLU A 41 -54.76 -7.40 15.84
N VAL A 42 -55.15 -6.38 15.06
CA VAL A 42 -54.25 -5.33 14.55
C VAL A 42 -53.42 -4.67 15.64
N ALA A 43 -53.95 -4.55 16.87
CA ALA A 43 -53.24 -3.94 17.99
C ALA A 43 -51.98 -4.71 18.44
N TRP A 44 -51.82 -5.98 18.06
CA TRP A 44 -50.61 -6.76 18.30
C TRP A 44 -49.49 -6.37 17.34
N CYS A 45 -49.83 -5.96 16.12
CA CYS A 45 -48.88 -5.65 15.07
C CYS A 45 -48.15 -4.32 15.33
N ARG A 46 -46.83 -4.31 15.24
CA ARG A 46 -45.94 -3.13 15.32
C ARG A 46 -45.36 -2.75 13.98
N THR A 47 -45.18 -3.74 13.10
CA THR A 47 -44.59 -3.60 11.76
C THR A 47 -45.46 -4.36 10.73
N PRO A 48 -45.32 -4.08 9.42
CA PRO A 48 -45.98 -4.87 8.38
C PRO A 48 -45.67 -6.37 8.45
N ILE A 49 -44.47 -6.76 8.91
CA ILE A 49 -44.08 -8.17 9.05
C ILE A 49 -44.98 -8.88 10.06
N ASP A 50 -45.39 -8.20 11.12
CA ASP A 50 -46.28 -8.76 12.15
C ASP A 50 -47.65 -9.14 11.57
N HIS A 51 -48.17 -8.37 10.61
CA HIS A 51 -49.40 -8.69 9.91
C HIS A 51 -49.30 -10.02 9.14
N PHE A 52 -48.19 -10.25 8.42
CA PHE A 52 -47.96 -11.52 7.72
C PHE A 52 -47.82 -12.71 8.68
N VAL A 53 -47.18 -12.50 9.83
CA VAL A 53 -47.04 -13.53 10.87
C VAL A 53 -48.42 -13.81 11.47
N LEU A 54 -49.16 -12.76 11.88
CA LEU A 54 -50.43 -12.89 12.54
C LEU A 54 -51.49 -13.51 11.62
N ALA A 55 -51.56 -13.12 10.36
CA ALA A 55 -52.47 -13.73 9.39
C ALA A 55 -52.29 -15.26 9.29
N LYS A 56 -51.04 -15.74 9.35
CA LYS A 56 -50.76 -17.18 9.37
C LYS A 56 -51.18 -17.86 10.68
N LEU A 57 -50.99 -17.17 11.82
CA LEU A 57 -51.42 -17.66 13.13
C LEU A 57 -52.94 -17.76 13.16
N GLU A 58 -53.66 -16.71 12.76
CA GLU A 58 -55.14 -16.69 12.73
C GLU A 58 -55.70 -17.78 11.79
N ALA A 59 -55.10 -17.94 10.59
CA ALA A 59 -55.50 -19.01 9.68
C ALA A 59 -55.28 -20.41 10.27
N ALA A 60 -54.34 -20.58 11.19
CA ALA A 60 -54.08 -21.83 11.91
C ALA A 60 -54.89 -21.95 13.21
N GLY A 61 -55.74 -20.96 13.54
CA GLY A 61 -56.47 -20.93 14.80
C GLY A 61 -55.60 -20.72 16.04
N LEU A 62 -54.40 -20.15 15.85
CA LEU A 62 -53.44 -19.88 16.92
C LEU A 62 -53.41 -18.40 17.29
N ARG A 63 -53.01 -18.12 18.51
CA ARG A 63 -52.79 -16.76 19.01
C ARG A 63 -51.30 -16.52 19.31
N PRO A 64 -50.81 -15.28 19.16
CA PRO A 64 -49.50 -14.92 19.63
C PRO A 64 -49.31 -15.22 21.12
N ALA A 65 -48.08 -15.63 21.49
CA ALA A 65 -47.72 -15.75 22.90
C ALA A 65 -47.68 -14.37 23.57
N PRO A 66 -47.89 -14.30 24.90
CA PRO A 66 -47.69 -13.04 25.64
C PRO A 66 -46.28 -12.49 25.45
N GLU A 67 -46.15 -11.17 25.54
CA GLU A 67 -44.85 -10.52 25.49
C GLU A 67 -43.94 -11.05 26.61
N ALA A 68 -42.67 -11.30 26.27
CA ALA A 68 -41.67 -11.77 27.22
C ALA A 68 -41.38 -10.68 28.28
N ASP A 69 -40.96 -11.11 29.47
CA ASP A 69 -40.51 -10.17 30.49
C ASP A 69 -39.25 -9.42 30.07
N ARG A 70 -39.02 -8.24 30.66
CA ARG A 70 -37.92 -7.34 30.26
C ARG A 70 -36.55 -7.97 30.42
N LEU A 71 -36.33 -8.83 31.42
CA LEU A 71 -35.06 -9.52 31.60
C LEU A 71 -34.80 -10.50 30.46
N SER A 72 -35.84 -11.25 30.06
CA SER A 72 -35.76 -12.13 28.89
C SER A 72 -35.50 -11.37 27.60
N LEU A 73 -36.15 -10.20 27.41
CA LEU A 73 -35.95 -9.38 26.21
C LEU A 73 -34.50 -8.86 26.09
N VAL A 74 -33.93 -8.26 27.15
CA VAL A 74 -32.56 -7.75 27.10
C VAL A 74 -31.57 -8.88 26.92
N ARG A 75 -31.81 -10.04 27.55
CA ARG A 75 -30.96 -11.21 27.37
C ARG A 75 -30.96 -11.71 25.92
N ARG A 76 -32.12 -11.85 25.29
CA ARG A 76 -32.27 -12.28 23.89
C ARG A 76 -31.58 -11.29 22.96
N ALA A 77 -31.90 -10.00 23.07
CA ALA A 77 -31.30 -8.97 22.23
C ALA A 77 -29.77 -8.94 22.34
N ALA A 78 -29.23 -9.07 23.56
CA ALA A 78 -27.77 -9.11 23.75
C ALA A 78 -27.13 -10.33 23.09
N PHE A 79 -27.69 -11.54 23.23
CA PHE A 79 -27.17 -12.72 22.55
C PHE A 79 -27.30 -12.66 21.04
N ASP A 80 -28.37 -12.09 20.52
CA ASP A 80 -28.57 -11.95 19.07
C ASP A 80 -27.57 -10.94 18.47
N LEU A 81 -27.42 -9.76 19.10
CA LEU A 81 -26.63 -8.66 18.57
C LEU A 81 -25.14 -8.78 18.90
N THR A 82 -24.77 -9.23 20.11
CA THR A 82 -23.38 -9.26 20.57
C THR A 82 -22.82 -10.65 20.79
N GLY A 83 -23.67 -11.69 20.80
CA GLY A 83 -23.29 -13.06 21.12
C GLY A 83 -22.95 -13.30 22.60
N LEU A 84 -23.14 -12.31 23.45
CA LEU A 84 -22.78 -12.30 24.87
C LEU A 84 -24.01 -12.00 25.77
N PRO A 85 -23.99 -12.38 27.07
CA PRO A 85 -24.94 -11.83 28.02
C PRO A 85 -24.88 -10.30 28.05
N PRO A 86 -25.99 -9.61 28.34
CA PRO A 86 -25.93 -8.15 28.51
C PRO A 86 -24.99 -7.79 29.67
N ASP A 87 -24.18 -6.76 29.48
CA ASP A 87 -23.41 -6.19 30.58
C ASP A 87 -24.35 -5.58 31.63
N GLU A 88 -23.84 -5.37 32.86
CA GLU A 88 -24.63 -4.90 33.99
C GLU A 88 -25.23 -3.50 33.77
N GLU A 89 -24.50 -2.62 33.06
CA GLU A 89 -24.96 -1.28 32.75
C GLU A 89 -26.15 -1.32 31.78
N THR A 90 -26.04 -2.03 30.67
CA THR A 90 -27.11 -2.21 29.67
C THR A 90 -28.33 -2.86 30.29
N ARG A 91 -28.12 -3.93 31.09
CA ARG A 91 -29.17 -4.62 31.78
C ARG A 91 -29.94 -3.69 32.74
N ARG A 92 -29.23 -2.96 33.61
CA ARG A 92 -29.78 -2.05 34.58
C ARG A 92 -30.51 -0.90 33.89
N ALA A 93 -29.87 -0.23 32.94
CA ALA A 93 -30.44 0.90 32.19
C ALA A 93 -31.78 0.51 31.56
N TYR A 94 -31.87 -0.65 30.90
CA TYR A 94 -33.12 -1.10 30.31
C TYR A 94 -34.17 -1.46 31.34
N LEU A 95 -33.83 -2.15 32.44
CA LEU A 95 -34.79 -2.55 33.46
C LEU A 95 -35.38 -1.34 34.22
N GLU A 96 -34.61 -0.28 34.40
CA GLU A 96 -35.04 0.96 35.07
C GLU A 96 -35.79 1.92 34.15
N ASP A 97 -35.49 1.94 32.86
CA ASP A 97 -36.10 2.80 31.85
C ASP A 97 -37.57 2.38 31.58
N ARG A 98 -38.54 3.22 32.01
CA ARG A 98 -39.98 2.99 31.84
C ARG A 98 -40.60 3.85 30.74
N GLU A 99 -39.78 4.69 30.08
CA GLU A 99 -40.28 5.60 29.07
C GLU A 99 -40.57 4.86 27.74
N PRO A 100 -41.53 5.38 26.95
CA PRO A 100 -41.75 4.86 25.60
C PRO A 100 -40.45 4.79 24.79
N GLY A 101 -40.24 3.73 24.03
CA GLY A 101 -39.02 3.52 23.25
C GLY A 101 -37.83 2.92 24.02
N ALA A 102 -37.99 2.54 25.30
CA ALA A 102 -36.94 1.90 26.10
C ALA A 102 -36.30 0.68 25.41
N HIS A 103 -37.10 -0.11 24.67
CA HIS A 103 -36.57 -1.26 23.92
C HIS A 103 -35.65 -0.81 22.76
N ALA A 104 -36.03 0.21 22.00
CA ALA A 104 -35.20 0.76 20.92
C ALA A 104 -33.87 1.29 21.48
N ARG A 105 -33.89 2.10 22.54
CA ARG A 105 -32.65 2.59 23.19
C ARG A 105 -31.74 1.48 23.70
N MET A 106 -32.29 0.37 24.16
CA MET A 106 -31.49 -0.81 24.55
C MET A 106 -30.86 -1.48 23.32
N VAL A 107 -31.59 -1.61 22.23
CA VAL A 107 -31.07 -2.14 20.95
C VAL A 107 -29.98 -1.23 20.39
N ASP A 108 -30.20 0.09 20.36
CA ASP A 108 -29.21 1.07 19.89
C ASP A 108 -27.91 0.95 20.68
N ARG A 109 -27.97 0.85 22.01
CA ARG A 109 -26.81 0.63 22.87
C ARG A 109 -26.04 -0.66 22.53
N LEU A 110 -26.73 -1.74 22.20
CA LEU A 110 -26.13 -3.00 21.81
C LEU A 110 -25.50 -2.93 20.42
N LEU A 111 -26.09 -2.17 19.48
CA LEU A 111 -25.56 -1.93 18.15
C LEU A 111 -24.30 -1.03 18.18
N GLU A 112 -24.22 -0.08 19.12
CA GLU A 112 -23.03 0.75 19.34
C GLU A 112 -21.85 -0.02 19.96
N SER A 113 -22.11 -1.22 20.50
CA SER A 113 -21.07 -2.05 21.09
C SER A 113 -20.12 -2.62 20.02
N PRO A 114 -18.78 -2.54 20.19
CA PRO A 114 -17.85 -3.18 19.27
C PRO A 114 -18.05 -4.70 19.14
N ARG A 115 -18.72 -5.31 20.11
CA ARG A 115 -19.08 -6.73 20.09
C ARG A 115 -20.11 -7.09 19.01
N TYR A 116 -20.87 -6.10 18.53
CA TYR A 116 -21.79 -6.29 17.41
C TYR A 116 -21.02 -6.75 16.15
N GLY A 117 -20.01 -5.99 15.76
CA GLY A 117 -19.17 -6.38 14.60
C GLY A 117 -18.44 -7.70 14.81
N GLU A 118 -17.91 -7.97 16.01
CA GLU A 118 -17.26 -9.25 16.31
C GLU A 118 -18.24 -10.45 16.18
N ARG A 119 -19.50 -10.26 16.60
CA ARG A 119 -20.55 -11.28 16.50
C ARG A 119 -20.96 -11.53 15.05
N TRP A 120 -21.28 -10.46 14.34
CA TRP A 120 -21.86 -10.56 12.99
C TRP A 120 -20.82 -10.84 11.92
N ALA A 121 -19.57 -10.39 12.12
CA ALA A 121 -18.46 -10.78 11.26
C ALA A 121 -18.27 -12.29 11.17
N ARG A 122 -18.52 -13.05 12.24
CA ARG A 122 -18.42 -14.52 12.20
C ARG A 122 -19.34 -15.15 11.16
N HIS A 123 -20.56 -14.63 11.01
CA HIS A 123 -21.51 -15.13 10.01
C HIS A 123 -20.99 -14.87 8.59
N TRP A 124 -20.43 -13.68 8.34
CA TRP A 124 -19.82 -13.36 7.06
C TRP A 124 -18.58 -14.18 6.80
N LEU A 125 -17.69 -14.29 7.78
CA LEU A 125 -16.43 -15.04 7.68
C LEU A 125 -16.67 -16.55 7.43
N ASP A 126 -17.76 -17.12 7.98
CA ASP A 126 -18.17 -18.49 7.66
C ASP A 126 -18.58 -18.63 6.19
N VAL A 127 -19.36 -17.69 5.67
CA VAL A 127 -19.82 -17.71 4.25
C VAL A 127 -18.63 -17.62 3.30
N VAL A 128 -17.64 -16.74 3.58
CA VAL A 128 -16.46 -16.56 2.74
C VAL A 128 -15.33 -17.54 3.06
N ARG A 129 -15.55 -18.51 3.97
CA ARG A 129 -14.61 -19.58 4.34
C ARG A 129 -13.30 -19.06 4.92
N TYR A 130 -13.36 -18.02 5.77
CA TYR A 130 -12.17 -17.44 6.38
C TYR A 130 -11.29 -18.49 7.08
N ALA A 131 -10.01 -18.50 6.71
CA ALA A 131 -8.97 -19.29 7.37
C ALA A 131 -7.64 -18.55 7.35
N GLU A 132 -6.84 -18.69 8.40
CA GLU A 132 -5.54 -18.04 8.54
C GLU A 132 -4.39 -18.88 7.96
N THR A 133 -4.70 -20.08 7.44
CA THR A 133 -3.75 -21.01 6.83
C THR A 133 -4.20 -21.44 5.44
N ASN A 134 -3.27 -22.00 4.66
CA ASN A 134 -3.53 -22.43 3.28
C ASN A 134 -4.37 -23.73 3.20
N GLY A 135 -4.43 -24.53 4.27
CA GLY A 135 -5.33 -25.68 4.38
C GLY A 135 -4.99 -26.87 3.48
N PHE A 136 -3.84 -26.90 2.82
CA PHE A 136 -3.37 -28.03 2.03
C PHE A 136 -2.23 -28.78 2.75
N GLU A 137 -1.48 -29.65 2.09
CA GLU A 137 -0.51 -30.57 2.72
C GLU A 137 0.47 -29.86 3.68
N ARG A 138 0.95 -28.68 3.35
CA ARG A 138 1.88 -27.91 4.20
C ARG A 138 1.20 -26.96 5.17
N ASP A 139 -0.03 -26.63 4.94
CA ASP A 139 -0.91 -25.79 5.79
C ASP A 139 -0.22 -24.56 6.40
N THR A 140 0.50 -23.83 5.57
CA THR A 140 1.24 -22.64 6.01
C THR A 140 0.33 -21.46 6.27
N MET A 141 0.78 -20.57 7.16
CA MET A 141 0.07 -19.33 7.51
C MET A 141 -0.06 -18.38 6.30
N LYS A 142 -1.22 -17.77 6.15
CA LYS A 142 -1.44 -16.67 5.23
C LYS A 142 -1.01 -15.36 5.92
N PRO A 143 0.08 -14.69 5.48
CA PRO A 143 0.53 -13.47 6.12
C PRO A 143 -0.50 -12.36 5.97
N GLU A 144 -0.72 -11.57 7.03
CA GLU A 144 -1.59 -10.39 7.06
C GLU A 144 -3.09 -10.66 6.75
N VAL A 145 -3.53 -11.91 6.58
CA VAL A 145 -4.95 -12.23 6.27
C VAL A 145 -5.91 -11.81 7.39
N TRP A 146 -5.43 -11.74 8.64
CA TRP A 146 -6.18 -11.24 9.78
C TRP A 146 -6.72 -9.83 9.59
N ARG A 147 -6.09 -9.02 8.72
CA ARG A 147 -6.56 -7.66 8.39
C ARG A 147 -7.89 -7.68 7.64
N TYR A 148 -8.14 -8.71 6.83
CA TYR A 148 -9.45 -8.91 6.22
C TYR A 148 -10.53 -9.16 7.28
N ARG A 149 -10.30 -10.06 8.24
CA ARG A 149 -11.20 -10.27 9.38
C ARG A 149 -11.49 -8.97 10.12
N ASP A 150 -10.45 -8.23 10.47
CA ASP A 150 -10.56 -6.99 11.22
C ASP A 150 -11.27 -5.90 10.39
N TRP A 151 -11.08 -5.90 9.06
CA TRP A 151 -11.84 -5.04 8.16
C TRP A 151 -13.33 -5.38 8.18
N VAL A 152 -13.72 -6.64 8.11
CA VAL A 152 -15.12 -7.08 8.19
C VAL A 152 -15.75 -6.63 9.52
N ILE A 153 -15.08 -6.84 10.66
CA ILE A 153 -15.54 -6.41 11.98
C ILE A 153 -15.76 -4.91 12.02
N ARG A 154 -14.79 -4.14 11.52
CA ARG A 154 -14.83 -2.67 11.51
C ARG A 154 -15.96 -2.16 10.61
N SER A 155 -16.10 -2.72 9.41
CA SER A 155 -17.14 -2.32 8.45
C SER A 155 -18.53 -2.48 9.02
N LEU A 156 -18.80 -3.58 9.75
CA LEU A 156 -20.07 -3.81 10.44
C LEU A 156 -20.28 -2.84 11.61
N ASN A 157 -19.25 -2.56 12.40
CA ASN A 157 -19.34 -1.59 13.50
C ASN A 157 -19.50 -0.14 13.02
N GLN A 158 -19.09 0.17 11.79
CA GLN A 158 -19.24 1.49 11.17
C GLN A 158 -20.52 1.61 10.34
N ASP A 159 -21.36 0.58 10.35
CA ASP A 159 -22.59 0.51 9.53
C ASP A 159 -22.31 0.83 8.05
N MET A 160 -21.21 0.25 7.50
CA MET A 160 -20.83 0.47 6.11
C MET A 160 -21.98 0.07 5.17
N PRO A 161 -22.38 0.92 4.20
CA PRO A 161 -23.40 0.57 3.22
C PRO A 161 -23.06 -0.76 2.52
N TYR A 162 -24.05 -1.63 2.36
CA TYR A 162 -23.84 -2.99 1.86
C TYR A 162 -23.24 -3.04 0.43
N ASP A 163 -23.62 -2.11 -0.42
CA ASP A 163 -23.06 -1.96 -1.76
C ASP A 163 -21.56 -1.64 -1.72
N ARG A 164 -21.14 -0.73 -0.82
CA ARG A 164 -19.73 -0.43 -0.60
C ARG A 164 -18.98 -1.62 -0.01
N PHE A 165 -19.58 -2.30 0.97
CA PHE A 165 -19.03 -3.49 1.61
C PHE A 165 -18.73 -4.61 0.60
N ILE A 166 -19.63 -4.86 -0.36
CA ILE A 166 -19.40 -5.84 -1.44
C ILE A 166 -18.38 -5.34 -2.44
N LEU A 167 -18.47 -4.07 -2.85
CA LEU A 167 -17.59 -3.47 -3.83
C LEU A 167 -16.11 -3.53 -3.40
N GLU A 168 -15.82 -3.21 -2.13
CA GLU A 168 -14.46 -3.26 -1.60
C GLU A 168 -13.91 -4.69 -1.57
N GLN A 169 -14.74 -5.70 -1.31
CA GLN A 169 -14.29 -7.08 -1.32
C GLN A 169 -14.01 -7.62 -2.72
N ILE A 170 -14.75 -7.16 -3.73
CA ILE A 170 -14.58 -7.62 -5.11
C ILE A 170 -13.41 -6.92 -5.80
N ALA A 171 -13.26 -5.61 -5.61
CA ALA A 171 -12.33 -4.77 -6.36
C ALA A 171 -11.84 -3.56 -5.54
N GLY A 172 -11.61 -3.75 -4.24
CA GLY A 172 -11.20 -2.67 -3.33
C GLY A 172 -9.85 -2.07 -3.64
N ASP A 173 -8.97 -2.82 -4.28
CA ASP A 173 -7.66 -2.36 -4.73
C ASP A 173 -7.69 -1.57 -6.05
N GLU A 174 -8.82 -1.55 -6.75
CA GLU A 174 -9.03 -0.79 -7.99
C GLU A 174 -9.79 0.52 -7.79
N LEU A 175 -10.27 0.78 -6.57
CA LEU A 175 -11.03 1.98 -6.27
C LEU A 175 -10.15 3.23 -6.39
N PRO A 176 -10.69 4.35 -6.92
CA PRO A 176 -9.96 5.62 -6.98
C PRO A 176 -9.56 6.13 -5.58
N ASP A 177 -10.38 5.85 -4.58
CA ASP A 177 -10.23 6.24 -3.18
C ASP A 177 -9.73 5.06 -2.31
N ARG A 178 -9.01 4.10 -2.92
CA ARG A 178 -8.50 2.92 -2.21
C ARG A 178 -7.60 3.29 -1.04
N ASP A 179 -7.75 2.53 0.03
CA ASP A 179 -6.93 2.61 1.23
C ASP A 179 -6.46 1.22 1.69
N ALA A 180 -5.77 1.15 2.82
CA ALA A 180 -5.34 -0.12 3.39
C ALA A 180 -6.51 -1.04 3.75
N GLY A 181 -7.67 -0.46 4.08
CA GLY A 181 -8.89 -1.20 4.39
C GLY A 181 -9.50 -1.83 3.15
N SER A 182 -9.75 -1.03 2.11
CA SER A 182 -10.35 -1.51 0.86
C SER A 182 -9.44 -2.53 0.15
N VAL A 183 -8.11 -2.34 0.20
CA VAL A 183 -7.17 -3.34 -0.31
C VAL A 183 -7.18 -4.61 0.55
N ALA A 184 -7.26 -4.51 1.88
CA ALA A 184 -7.38 -5.69 2.76
C ALA A 184 -8.70 -6.45 2.53
N ALA A 185 -9.77 -5.76 2.09
CA ALA A 185 -11.06 -6.37 1.77
C ALA A 185 -10.97 -7.38 0.63
N THR A 186 -10.10 -7.15 -0.37
CA THR A 186 -9.85 -8.12 -1.47
C THR A 186 -9.21 -9.41 -0.98
N GLY A 187 -8.78 -9.46 0.28
CA GLY A 187 -8.35 -10.68 0.96
C GLY A 187 -9.40 -11.80 0.93
N MET A 188 -10.68 -11.52 0.67
CA MET A 188 -11.71 -12.52 0.41
C MET A 188 -11.29 -13.53 -0.66
N HIS A 189 -10.65 -13.08 -1.72
CA HIS A 189 -10.17 -13.92 -2.83
C HIS A 189 -8.96 -14.79 -2.47
N ARG A 190 -8.37 -14.59 -1.28
CA ARG A 190 -7.21 -15.33 -0.79
C ARG A 190 -7.56 -16.41 0.23
N LEU A 191 -8.85 -16.62 0.52
CA LEU A 191 -9.32 -17.54 1.57
C LEU A 191 -9.45 -18.99 1.10
N GLY A 192 -9.31 -19.25 -0.21
CA GLY A 192 -9.30 -20.59 -0.78
C GLY A 192 -8.15 -21.47 -0.27
N LEU A 193 -8.25 -22.76 -0.53
CA LEU A 193 -7.14 -23.69 -0.40
C LEU A 193 -6.07 -23.33 -1.43
N TRP A 194 -4.82 -23.57 -1.09
CA TRP A 194 -3.72 -23.38 -2.03
C TRP A 194 -2.73 -24.55 -1.96
N ASP A 195 -2.54 -25.20 -3.11
CA ASP A 195 -1.52 -26.21 -3.33
C ASP A 195 -0.25 -25.53 -3.84
N ASP A 196 0.85 -25.66 -3.11
CA ASP A 196 2.13 -25.04 -3.46
C ASP A 196 2.98 -25.87 -4.44
N GLU A 197 2.58 -27.13 -4.72
CA GLU A 197 3.27 -28.04 -5.66
C GLU A 197 2.28 -28.80 -6.57
N PRO A 198 1.40 -28.12 -7.31
CA PRO A 198 0.40 -28.80 -8.13
C PRO A 198 1.03 -29.59 -9.27
N THR A 199 0.55 -30.81 -9.47
CA THR A 199 1.01 -31.66 -10.59
C THR A 199 0.49 -31.22 -11.95
N ASP A 200 -0.65 -30.54 -11.98
CA ASP A 200 -1.26 -29.92 -13.18
C ASP A 200 -1.50 -28.44 -12.89
N VAL A 201 -0.52 -27.61 -13.19
CA VAL A 201 -0.53 -26.18 -12.89
C VAL A 201 -1.69 -25.44 -13.58
N PRO A 202 -1.99 -25.63 -14.89
CA PRO A 202 -3.13 -24.99 -15.52
C PRO A 202 -4.47 -25.35 -14.86
N GLN A 203 -4.64 -26.62 -14.43
CA GLN A 203 -5.85 -27.05 -13.73
C GLN A 203 -5.94 -26.44 -12.33
N ALA A 204 -4.83 -26.33 -11.59
CA ALA A 204 -4.80 -25.69 -10.29
C ALA A 204 -5.20 -24.20 -10.36
N ILE A 205 -4.73 -23.46 -11.37
CA ILE A 205 -5.14 -22.07 -11.59
C ILE A 205 -6.65 -21.98 -11.87
N ALA A 206 -7.21 -22.89 -12.65
CA ALA A 206 -8.65 -22.94 -12.91
C ALA A 206 -9.45 -23.30 -11.64
N ASP A 207 -8.90 -24.14 -10.77
CA ASP A 207 -9.50 -24.50 -9.49
C ASP A 207 -9.47 -23.34 -8.48
N ASP A 208 -8.42 -22.54 -8.49
CA ASP A 208 -8.34 -21.30 -7.71
C ASP A 208 -9.41 -20.28 -8.17
N LEU A 209 -9.56 -20.08 -9.48
CA LEU A 209 -10.61 -19.22 -10.03
C LEU A 209 -12.02 -19.74 -9.71
N ASP A 210 -12.25 -21.06 -9.82
CA ASP A 210 -13.51 -21.70 -9.41
C ASP A 210 -13.82 -21.36 -7.94
N SER A 211 -12.82 -21.49 -7.07
CA SER A 211 -12.92 -21.18 -5.64
C SER A 211 -13.30 -19.72 -5.39
N ILE A 212 -12.74 -18.77 -6.13
CA ILE A 212 -13.06 -17.33 -6.04
C ILE A 212 -14.51 -17.08 -6.49
N VAL A 213 -14.88 -17.60 -7.67
CA VAL A 213 -16.18 -17.39 -8.29
C VAL A 213 -17.30 -17.99 -7.43
N ASP A 214 -17.17 -19.27 -7.02
CA ASP A 214 -18.18 -19.95 -6.20
C ASP A 214 -18.39 -19.23 -4.87
N THR A 215 -17.29 -18.80 -4.20
CA THR A 215 -17.40 -18.04 -2.95
C THR A 215 -18.08 -16.69 -3.16
N THR A 216 -17.69 -15.96 -4.21
CA THR A 216 -18.26 -14.64 -4.50
C THR A 216 -19.76 -14.75 -4.78
N VAL A 217 -20.17 -15.70 -5.60
CA VAL A 217 -21.58 -15.90 -5.94
C VAL A 217 -22.40 -16.35 -4.73
N ARG A 218 -21.88 -17.27 -3.92
CA ARG A 218 -22.54 -17.68 -2.66
C ARG A 218 -22.72 -16.52 -1.70
N ALA A 219 -21.67 -15.71 -1.50
CA ALA A 219 -21.67 -14.62 -0.56
C ALA A 219 -22.56 -13.44 -1.00
N THR A 220 -22.62 -13.15 -2.29
CA THR A 220 -23.28 -11.94 -2.81
C THR A 220 -24.65 -12.21 -3.43
N LEU A 221 -24.83 -13.34 -4.09
CA LEU A 221 -26.08 -13.70 -4.77
C LEU A 221 -26.87 -14.80 -4.06
N GLY A 222 -26.28 -15.44 -3.04
CA GLY A 222 -26.93 -16.56 -2.32
C GLY A 222 -27.13 -17.81 -3.16
N MET A 223 -26.36 -17.96 -4.24
CA MET A 223 -26.48 -19.06 -5.20
C MET A 223 -25.27 -19.98 -5.15
N SER A 224 -25.45 -21.27 -5.43
CA SER A 224 -24.35 -22.20 -5.64
C SER A 224 -24.25 -22.54 -7.11
N ILE A 225 -23.14 -22.16 -7.76
CA ILE A 225 -22.94 -22.32 -9.20
C ILE A 225 -21.88 -23.38 -9.57
N GLY A 226 -21.15 -23.90 -8.58
CA GLY A 226 -20.01 -24.79 -8.82
C GLY A 226 -20.35 -26.06 -9.66
N CYS A 227 -21.60 -26.57 -9.61
CA CYS A 227 -22.03 -27.68 -10.47
C CYS A 227 -22.00 -27.31 -11.96
N ALA A 228 -22.23 -26.02 -12.29
CA ALA A 228 -22.26 -25.52 -13.67
C ALA A 228 -20.87 -25.47 -14.32
N ARG A 229 -19.79 -25.64 -13.57
CA ARG A 229 -18.44 -25.81 -14.10
C ARG A 229 -18.32 -26.94 -15.13
N CYS A 230 -19.00 -28.07 -14.89
CA CYS A 230 -18.86 -29.28 -15.71
C CYS A 230 -20.04 -29.54 -16.65
N HIS A 231 -21.23 -29.07 -16.30
CA HIS A 231 -22.49 -29.25 -17.02
C HIS A 231 -23.51 -28.25 -16.49
N ASP A 232 -24.60 -28.02 -17.20
CA ASP A 232 -25.69 -27.14 -16.74
C ASP A 232 -26.14 -27.56 -15.32
N HIS A 233 -26.44 -26.57 -14.47
CA HIS A 233 -26.81 -26.81 -13.07
C HIS A 233 -28.07 -27.70 -12.99
N LYS A 234 -28.06 -28.70 -12.13
CA LYS A 234 -29.10 -29.73 -12.10
C LYS A 234 -30.47 -29.18 -11.63
N GLY A 235 -30.47 -28.23 -10.70
CA GLY A 235 -31.67 -27.80 -10.01
C GLY A 235 -32.05 -26.35 -10.26
N ASP A 236 -31.10 -25.54 -10.67
CA ASP A 236 -31.28 -24.10 -10.92
C ASP A 236 -31.07 -23.75 -12.40
N PRO A 237 -31.72 -22.71 -12.93
CA PRO A 237 -31.60 -22.32 -14.32
C PRO A 237 -30.27 -21.58 -14.58
N ILE A 238 -29.16 -22.27 -14.38
CA ILE A 238 -27.80 -21.78 -14.55
C ILE A 238 -27.08 -22.70 -15.53
N SER A 239 -26.74 -22.18 -16.71
CA SER A 239 -26.00 -22.94 -17.70
C SER A 239 -24.50 -23.00 -17.39
N GLN A 240 -23.81 -23.94 -18.06
CA GLN A 240 -22.34 -23.96 -18.05
C GLN A 240 -21.75 -22.66 -18.62
N ALA A 241 -22.40 -22.09 -19.64
CA ALA A 241 -21.99 -20.81 -20.20
C ALA A 241 -22.08 -19.66 -19.18
N ASP A 242 -23.15 -19.60 -18.36
CA ASP A 242 -23.29 -18.61 -17.28
C ASP A 242 -22.16 -18.71 -16.26
N TYR A 243 -21.78 -19.94 -15.89
CA TYR A 243 -20.66 -20.17 -14.98
C TYR A 243 -19.34 -19.58 -15.53
N TYR A 244 -19.00 -19.86 -16.80
CA TYR A 244 -17.77 -19.35 -17.38
C TYR A 244 -17.84 -17.84 -17.68
N ALA A 245 -19.02 -17.29 -17.96
CA ALA A 245 -19.22 -15.85 -18.06
C ALA A 245 -18.96 -15.14 -16.70
N MET A 246 -19.39 -15.73 -15.59
CA MET A 246 -19.03 -15.25 -14.26
C MET A 246 -17.51 -15.39 -13.98
N THR A 247 -16.91 -16.50 -14.39
CA THR A 247 -15.46 -16.72 -14.23
C THR A 247 -14.65 -15.68 -15.00
N ALA A 248 -15.15 -15.22 -16.16
CA ALA A 248 -14.47 -14.23 -16.98
C ALA A 248 -14.26 -12.87 -16.30
N PHE A 249 -15.06 -12.51 -15.29
CA PHE A 249 -14.81 -11.33 -14.46
C PHE A 249 -13.49 -11.41 -13.69
N PHE A 250 -13.05 -12.61 -13.34
CA PHE A 250 -11.89 -12.88 -12.50
C PHE A 250 -10.70 -13.46 -13.26
N SER A 251 -10.82 -13.63 -14.59
CA SER A 251 -9.76 -14.26 -15.40
C SER A 251 -8.43 -13.51 -15.38
N GLY A 252 -8.44 -12.19 -15.11
CA GLY A 252 -7.26 -11.37 -14.95
C GLY A 252 -6.65 -11.42 -13.55
N VAL A 253 -7.31 -12.02 -12.55
CA VAL A 253 -6.86 -12.03 -11.16
C VAL A 253 -5.78 -13.07 -10.97
N THR A 254 -4.64 -12.64 -10.41
CA THR A 254 -3.55 -13.52 -9.99
C THR A 254 -3.42 -13.46 -8.47
N PRO A 255 -3.92 -14.46 -7.73
CA PRO A 255 -3.86 -14.44 -6.27
C PRO A 255 -2.45 -14.70 -5.72
N TYR A 256 -1.54 -15.27 -6.51
CA TYR A 256 -0.19 -15.65 -6.10
C TYR A 256 0.84 -15.18 -7.13
N ARG A 257 2.02 -14.72 -6.68
CA ARG A 257 3.12 -14.27 -7.58
C ARG A 257 3.66 -15.40 -8.45
N ASN A 258 3.67 -16.61 -7.93
CA ASN A 258 4.15 -17.79 -8.64
C ASN A 258 3.12 -18.91 -8.51
N PRO A 259 2.14 -18.98 -9.42
CA PRO A 259 1.14 -20.05 -9.41
C PRO A 259 1.75 -21.44 -9.76
N THR A 260 3.00 -21.48 -10.27
CA THR A 260 3.65 -22.71 -10.70
C THR A 260 4.39 -23.44 -9.59
N GLY A 261 4.18 -23.02 -8.32
CA GLY A 261 4.86 -23.64 -7.19
C GLY A 261 6.31 -23.16 -7.04
N GLY A 262 6.56 -22.32 -6.08
CA GLY A 262 7.90 -21.96 -5.62
C GLY A 262 8.15 -22.61 -4.28
N THR A 263 9.38 -23.04 -4.03
CA THR A 263 9.79 -23.67 -2.77
C THR A 263 9.77 -22.70 -1.57
N HIS A 264 9.53 -21.40 -1.80
CA HIS A 264 9.50 -20.38 -0.76
C HIS A 264 8.11 -19.74 -0.65
N ILE A 265 7.30 -20.25 0.26
CA ILE A 265 5.91 -19.85 0.51
C ILE A 265 5.79 -18.36 0.84
N ALA A 266 6.76 -17.78 1.55
CA ALA A 266 6.78 -16.35 1.87
C ALA A 266 6.88 -15.44 0.62
N GLU A 267 7.44 -15.93 -0.48
CA GLU A 267 7.61 -15.18 -1.73
C GLU A 267 6.40 -15.28 -2.67
N THR A 268 5.46 -16.18 -2.39
CA THR A 268 4.28 -16.40 -3.22
C THR A 268 3.12 -15.48 -2.87
N HIS A 269 3.08 -14.95 -1.66
CA HIS A 269 2.03 -14.01 -1.26
C HIS A 269 2.28 -12.60 -1.78
N ILE A 270 1.25 -11.98 -2.33
CA ILE A 270 1.28 -10.60 -2.78
C ILE A 270 0.94 -9.71 -1.57
N LEU A 271 1.93 -8.95 -1.10
CA LEU A 271 1.78 -8.00 -0.02
C LEU A 271 2.01 -6.60 -0.57
N ARG A 272 1.06 -5.71 -0.38
CA ARG A 272 1.18 -4.29 -0.73
C ARG A 272 1.41 -3.46 0.53
N SER A 273 2.32 -2.49 0.45
CA SER A 273 2.49 -1.47 1.48
C SER A 273 1.50 -0.33 1.26
N MET A 274 0.62 -0.13 2.21
CA MET A 274 -0.42 0.90 2.15
C MET A 274 -0.25 1.90 3.30
N PRO A 275 -0.61 3.18 3.13
CA PRO A 275 -0.65 4.12 4.24
C PRO A 275 -1.50 3.57 5.39
N ARG A 276 -1.01 3.70 6.64
CA ARG A 276 -1.72 3.22 7.83
C ARG A 276 -3.02 3.99 8.07
N ASP A 277 -2.95 5.30 7.87
CA ASP A 277 -4.08 6.21 8.02
C ASP A 277 -4.40 6.82 6.64
N PRO A 278 -5.51 6.42 6.01
CA PRO A 278 -5.92 6.96 4.72
C PRO A 278 -6.38 8.42 4.79
N PHE A 279 -6.71 8.92 6.01
CA PHE A 279 -7.08 10.31 6.25
C PHE A 279 -5.89 11.16 6.72
N ALA A 280 -4.68 10.56 6.84
CA ALA A 280 -3.49 11.33 7.11
C ALA A 280 -3.28 12.37 6.03
N GLU A 281 -2.79 13.54 6.45
CA GLU A 281 -2.37 14.56 5.49
C GLU A 281 -1.43 13.94 4.44
N PRO A 282 -1.64 14.24 3.14
CA PRO A 282 -0.81 13.71 2.06
C PRO A 282 0.69 13.89 2.35
N HIS A 283 1.49 12.89 2.00
CA HIS A 283 2.93 12.92 2.24
C HIS A 283 3.58 14.15 1.61
N GLU A 284 3.19 14.50 0.39
CA GLU A 284 3.65 15.69 -0.34
C GLU A 284 3.42 16.99 0.45
N SER A 285 2.23 17.19 1.02
CA SER A 285 1.93 18.37 1.85
C SER A 285 2.80 18.42 3.10
N ARG A 286 3.07 17.27 3.73
CA ARG A 286 3.96 17.18 4.89
C ARG A 286 5.41 17.45 4.53
N MET A 287 5.87 16.98 3.37
CA MET A 287 7.20 17.26 2.83
C MET A 287 7.37 18.73 2.51
N HIS A 288 6.41 19.34 1.84
CA HIS A 288 6.43 20.78 1.54
C HIS A 288 6.54 21.62 2.83
N ARG A 289 5.73 21.33 3.85
CA ARG A 289 5.78 22.02 5.14
C ARG A 289 7.12 21.81 5.85
N PHE A 290 7.66 20.60 5.83
CA PHE A 290 8.98 20.30 6.37
C PHE A 290 10.07 21.14 5.68
N GLN A 291 10.07 21.19 4.36
CA GLN A 291 11.03 21.98 3.58
C GLN A 291 10.93 23.47 3.85
N GLN A 292 9.71 23.99 3.97
CA GLN A 292 9.48 25.37 4.35
C GLN A 292 10.04 25.68 5.75
N GLN A 293 9.71 24.88 6.75
CA GLN A 293 10.21 25.05 8.13
C GLN A 293 11.74 25.00 8.20
N ARG A 294 12.35 24.07 7.46
CA ARG A 294 13.80 23.96 7.37
C ARG A 294 14.40 25.22 6.75
N THR A 295 13.86 25.68 5.63
CA THR A 295 14.35 26.87 4.92
C THR A 295 14.29 28.11 5.81
N GLU A 296 13.14 28.38 6.44
CA GLU A 296 12.98 29.50 7.37
C GLU A 296 13.99 29.45 8.52
N LEU A 297 14.23 28.26 9.08
CA LEU A 297 15.19 28.08 10.18
C LEU A 297 16.63 28.31 9.71
N VAL A 298 17.02 27.80 8.55
CA VAL A 298 18.36 28.00 7.96
C VAL A 298 18.59 29.49 7.63
N GLU A 299 17.62 30.19 7.05
CA GLU A 299 17.71 31.61 6.75
C GLU A 299 17.86 32.47 8.02
N ALA A 300 17.10 32.13 9.07
CA ALA A 300 17.21 32.82 10.36
C ALA A 300 18.61 32.63 10.98
N LEU A 301 19.17 31.41 10.91
CA LEU A 301 20.53 31.13 11.40
C LEU A 301 21.60 31.84 10.58
N ARG A 302 21.48 31.85 9.24
CA ARG A 302 22.40 32.61 8.36
C ARG A 302 22.37 34.12 8.64
N ALA A 303 21.18 34.68 8.87
CA ALA A 303 21.07 36.08 9.23
C ALA A 303 21.78 36.40 10.56
N GLN A 304 21.73 35.51 11.53
CA GLN A 304 22.49 35.64 12.78
C GLN A 304 24.00 35.53 12.55
N GLU A 305 24.49 34.54 11.76
CA GLU A 305 25.91 34.42 11.42
C GLU A 305 26.46 35.64 10.67
N ALA A 306 25.66 36.20 9.74
CA ALA A 306 26.03 37.42 9.00
C ALA A 306 26.17 38.64 9.91
N ALA A 307 25.55 38.65 11.09
CA ALA A 307 25.69 39.69 12.10
C ALA A 307 26.88 39.44 13.07
N SER A 308 27.59 38.33 12.93
CA SER A 308 28.72 37.98 13.77
C SER A 308 29.92 38.89 13.53
N THR A 309 30.60 39.25 14.59
CA THR A 309 31.87 40.02 14.57
C THR A 309 33.10 39.14 14.31
N THR A 310 32.93 37.82 14.38
CA THR A 310 33.99 36.83 14.12
C THR A 310 33.76 36.18 12.77
N PRO A 311 34.75 36.08 11.86
CA PRO A 311 34.61 35.36 10.59
C PRO A 311 34.24 33.90 10.86
N THR A 312 33.11 33.46 10.35
CA THR A 312 32.72 32.04 10.33
C THR A 312 33.64 31.30 9.35
N PRO A 313 34.31 30.20 9.73
CA PRO A 313 35.09 29.41 8.77
C PRO A 313 34.22 29.02 7.59
N ALA A 314 34.74 29.20 6.36
CA ALA A 314 34.02 28.81 5.16
C ALA A 314 33.73 27.29 5.18
N PRO A 315 32.60 26.82 4.60
CA PRO A 315 32.25 25.38 4.55
C PRO A 315 33.33 24.48 3.93
N GLY A 316 34.26 25.03 3.16
CA GLY A 316 35.39 24.32 2.55
C GLY A 316 36.57 24.02 3.48
N ALA A 317 36.52 24.42 4.77
CA ALA A 317 37.59 24.20 5.74
C ALA A 317 37.38 22.96 6.63
N ILE A 318 36.44 22.05 6.24
CA ILE A 318 36.22 20.81 6.98
C ILE A 318 37.38 19.85 6.71
N ASP A 319 38.05 19.44 7.80
CA ASP A 319 39.22 18.55 7.72
C ASP A 319 38.87 17.17 7.13
N GLY A 320 39.89 16.49 6.56
CA GLY A 320 39.71 15.14 6.02
C GLY A 320 39.20 15.10 4.58
N LEU A 321 39.13 16.22 3.88
CA LEU A 321 38.79 16.23 2.44
C LEU A 321 39.92 15.59 1.61
N VAL A 322 39.60 14.53 0.86
CA VAL A 322 40.56 13.73 0.07
C VAL A 322 40.30 13.77 -1.43
N ALA A 323 39.10 14.13 -1.87
CA ALA A 323 38.74 14.40 -3.27
C ALA A 323 37.49 15.30 -3.33
N ALA A 324 37.44 16.18 -4.36
CA ALA A 324 36.28 17.06 -4.58
C ALA A 324 36.13 17.43 -6.07
N TYR A 325 34.90 17.38 -6.57
CA TYR A 325 34.54 17.65 -7.97
C TYR A 325 33.43 18.69 -8.03
N ARG A 326 33.65 19.79 -8.80
CA ARG A 326 32.67 20.88 -9.01
C ARG A 326 32.04 20.88 -10.39
N PHE A 327 32.47 19.99 -11.27
CA PHE A 327 31.96 19.81 -12.63
C PHE A 327 31.92 21.10 -13.48
N GLU A 328 32.94 21.95 -13.35
CA GLU A 328 33.05 23.22 -14.04
C GLU A 328 33.16 23.06 -15.56
N GLN A 329 32.76 24.11 -16.30
CA GLN A 329 32.90 24.13 -17.75
C GLN A 329 34.37 24.04 -18.17
N GLY A 330 34.70 23.02 -18.97
CA GLY A 330 36.04 22.78 -19.51
C GLY A 330 36.63 21.45 -19.08
N ASP A 331 36.57 21.09 -17.82
CA ASP A 331 36.98 19.77 -17.32
C ASP A 331 36.09 19.31 -16.17
N PRO A 332 34.96 18.65 -16.47
CA PRO A 332 34.03 18.17 -15.44
C PRO A 332 34.63 17.03 -14.60
N ALA A 333 35.78 16.47 -14.97
CA ALA A 333 36.41 15.38 -14.26
C ALA A 333 37.54 15.83 -13.33
N ALA A 334 37.87 17.13 -13.30
CA ALA A 334 38.99 17.64 -12.49
C ALA A 334 38.72 17.51 -10.99
N ASP A 335 39.62 16.86 -10.25
CA ASP A 335 39.68 16.89 -8.81
C ASP A 335 40.28 18.22 -8.33
N LEU A 336 39.57 18.97 -7.52
CA LEU A 336 40.02 20.26 -6.97
C LEU A 336 41.33 20.16 -6.18
N LEU A 337 41.65 18.98 -5.67
CA LEU A 337 42.91 18.71 -4.96
C LEU A 337 44.03 18.28 -5.94
N GLY A 338 43.70 18.05 -7.22
CA GLY A 338 44.63 17.66 -8.28
C GLY A 338 45.30 16.28 -8.06
N LYS A 339 44.64 15.38 -7.35
CA LYS A 339 45.19 14.07 -7.00
C LYS A 339 44.49 12.91 -7.70
N ARG A 340 43.20 13.07 -8.03
CA ARG A 340 42.35 12.00 -8.54
C ARG A 340 41.39 12.52 -9.61
N ASP A 341 41.92 13.05 -10.70
CA ASP A 341 41.11 13.42 -11.84
C ASP A 341 40.30 12.20 -12.32
N GLY A 342 39.05 12.40 -12.58
CA GLY A 342 38.14 11.36 -13.06
C GLY A 342 38.30 11.11 -14.56
N ARG A 343 37.62 10.11 -15.06
CA ARG A 343 37.50 9.80 -16.48
C ARG A 343 36.05 9.88 -16.93
N VAL A 344 35.79 10.76 -17.88
CA VAL A 344 34.49 10.86 -18.52
C VAL A 344 34.27 9.71 -19.49
N THR A 345 33.13 9.00 -19.38
CA THR A 345 32.73 7.96 -20.33
C THR A 345 31.37 8.38 -20.94
N GLY A 346 31.32 8.42 -22.28
CA GLY A 346 30.15 8.96 -23.01
C GLY A 346 30.28 10.47 -23.25
N VAL A 347 29.17 11.19 -23.24
CA VAL A 347 29.08 12.65 -23.44
C VAL A 347 28.30 13.28 -22.27
N PRO A 348 28.82 13.23 -21.05
CA PRO A 348 28.19 13.95 -19.95
C PRO A 348 28.25 15.45 -20.24
N GLY A 349 27.11 16.11 -20.15
CA GLY A 349 27.01 17.56 -20.29
C GLY A 349 27.36 18.26 -18.98
N THR A 350 28.01 19.43 -19.08
CA THR A 350 28.01 20.38 -17.97
C THR A 350 26.88 21.36 -18.17
N VAL A 351 26.03 21.51 -17.16
CA VAL A 351 24.89 22.43 -17.13
C VAL A 351 25.06 23.43 -15.99
N PRO A 352 24.30 24.52 -15.94
CA PRO A 352 24.31 25.41 -14.78
C PRO A 352 23.96 24.65 -13.50
N GLY A 353 24.90 24.62 -12.56
CA GLY A 353 24.79 23.96 -11.28
C GLY A 353 24.19 24.83 -10.18
N ARG A 354 24.32 24.36 -8.95
CA ARG A 354 24.00 25.13 -7.74
C ARG A 354 25.03 26.25 -7.51
N ASP A 355 26.30 25.96 -7.76
CA ASP A 355 27.42 26.90 -7.69
C ASP A 355 28.38 26.61 -8.86
N GLY A 356 28.27 27.35 -9.96
CA GLY A 356 29.04 27.12 -11.17
C GLY A 356 28.41 26.09 -12.09
N GLY A 357 29.11 24.97 -12.34
CA GLY A 357 28.68 23.87 -13.20
C GLY A 357 28.16 22.67 -12.43
N ALA A 358 27.34 21.84 -13.07
CA ALA A 358 26.89 20.54 -12.57
C ALA A 358 27.05 19.46 -13.63
N LEU A 359 27.28 18.21 -13.21
CA LEU A 359 27.31 17.05 -14.08
C LEU A 359 25.89 16.64 -14.45
N ALA A 360 25.52 16.75 -15.72
CA ALA A 360 24.26 16.25 -16.22
C ALA A 360 24.37 14.76 -16.57
N CYS A 361 23.62 13.93 -15.88
CA CYS A 361 23.58 12.48 -16.01
C CYS A 361 22.34 12.01 -16.77
N GLY A 362 22.40 10.83 -17.40
CA GLY A 362 21.27 10.24 -18.09
C GLY A 362 21.67 9.06 -18.98
N ALA A 363 20.67 8.30 -19.46
CA ALA A 363 20.88 7.11 -20.28
C ALA A 363 21.74 7.38 -21.53
N ASP A 364 21.51 8.53 -22.17
CA ASP A 364 22.21 8.93 -23.40
C ASP A 364 23.43 9.84 -23.14
N ARG A 365 23.72 10.18 -21.90
CA ARG A 365 24.76 11.18 -21.57
C ARG A 365 26.07 10.57 -21.12
N GLY A 366 26.08 9.41 -20.53
CA GLY A 366 27.27 8.79 -19.97
C GLY A 366 27.43 9.03 -18.46
N HIS A 367 28.65 8.83 -17.94
CA HIS A 367 28.94 8.90 -16.51
C HIS A 367 30.40 9.31 -16.26
N LEU A 368 30.71 9.68 -15.02
CA LEU A 368 32.06 9.93 -14.57
C LEU A 368 32.60 8.70 -13.83
N GLU A 369 33.79 8.25 -14.16
CA GLU A 369 34.55 7.22 -13.43
C GLU A 369 35.63 7.91 -12.60
N ILE A 370 35.69 7.62 -11.30
CA ILE A 370 36.68 8.14 -10.37
C ILE A 370 37.39 7.00 -9.64
N GLU A 371 38.68 7.14 -9.37
CA GLU A 371 39.38 6.23 -8.46
C GLU A 371 38.75 6.38 -7.07
N ARG A 372 38.41 5.27 -6.43
CA ARG A 372 37.74 5.28 -5.10
C ARG A 372 38.66 5.97 -4.07
N PRO A 373 38.22 7.12 -3.49
CA PRO A 373 39.04 7.88 -2.55
C PRO A 373 39.06 7.35 -1.13
N VAL A 374 38.01 6.57 -0.76
CA VAL A 374 37.70 6.19 0.63
C VAL A 374 37.33 4.72 0.75
N GLY A 375 37.45 4.14 1.95
CA GLY A 375 37.13 2.72 2.17
C GLY A 375 36.98 2.33 3.66
N ASP A 376 37.52 3.14 4.57
CA ASP A 376 37.42 2.92 6.02
C ASP A 376 36.33 3.78 6.65
N ASP A 377 36.68 4.73 7.50
CA ASP A 377 35.77 5.80 7.89
C ASP A 377 35.64 6.76 6.73
N PHE A 378 34.45 7.22 6.44
CA PHE A 378 34.30 8.19 5.36
C PHE A 378 32.98 8.97 5.42
N THR A 379 32.98 10.07 4.68
CA THR A 379 31.75 10.77 4.28
C THR A 379 31.81 11.05 2.78
N VAL A 380 30.75 10.66 2.08
CA VAL A 380 30.48 11.06 0.68
C VAL A 380 29.33 12.04 0.71
N SER A 381 29.51 13.22 0.12
CA SER A 381 28.45 14.22 0.04
C SER A 381 28.40 14.89 -1.32
N PHE A 382 27.22 15.25 -1.78
CA PHE A 382 26.97 15.91 -3.05
C PHE A 382 25.59 16.61 -3.03
N PHE A 383 25.36 17.46 -4.04
CA PHE A 383 24.01 17.93 -4.36
C PHE A 383 23.47 17.18 -5.56
N MET A 384 22.20 16.87 -5.55
CA MET A 384 21.47 16.29 -6.69
C MET A 384 20.21 17.08 -7.00
N ARG A 385 19.78 17.04 -8.28
CA ARG A 385 18.49 17.56 -8.74
C ARG A 385 17.92 16.64 -9.80
N THR A 386 16.65 16.26 -9.66
CA THR A 386 15.90 15.46 -10.65
C THR A 386 14.40 15.64 -10.50
N GLU A 387 13.65 15.43 -11.58
CA GLU A 387 12.19 15.29 -11.59
C GLU A 387 11.79 13.85 -11.95
N GLU A 388 12.79 13.02 -12.30
CA GLU A 388 12.56 11.67 -12.77
C GLU A 388 12.44 10.67 -11.61
N ARG A 389 11.71 9.60 -11.88
CA ARG A 389 11.59 8.47 -10.97
C ARG A 389 12.83 7.59 -11.05
N GLY A 390 13.34 7.15 -9.91
CA GLY A 390 14.41 6.15 -9.84
C GLY A 390 13.92 4.76 -10.24
N LEU A 391 14.84 3.89 -10.62
CA LEU A 391 14.56 2.46 -10.79
C LEU A 391 14.28 1.80 -9.43
N GLY A 392 13.63 0.63 -9.46
CA GLY A 392 13.24 -0.09 -8.24
C GLY A 392 11.88 0.36 -7.69
N VAL A 393 11.57 -0.06 -6.47
CA VAL A 393 10.29 0.21 -5.79
C VAL A 393 10.53 0.76 -4.39
N ASP A 394 9.70 1.69 -3.96
CA ASP A 394 9.82 2.38 -2.67
C ASP A 394 9.74 1.43 -1.47
N GLU A 395 9.00 0.34 -1.59
CA GLU A 395 8.79 -0.65 -0.53
C GLU A 395 10.02 -1.55 -0.29
N ASP A 396 10.92 -1.66 -1.27
CA ASP A 396 12.17 -2.44 -1.18
C ASP A 396 13.31 -1.63 -1.79
N PRO A 397 13.76 -0.55 -1.12
CA PRO A 397 14.71 0.40 -1.67
C PRO A 397 16.14 -0.13 -1.64
N ARG A 398 16.40 -1.25 -2.33
CA ARG A 398 17.73 -1.79 -2.48
C ARG A 398 18.54 -0.90 -3.41
N TRP A 399 19.57 -0.27 -2.86
CA TRP A 399 20.40 0.73 -3.56
C TRP A 399 21.00 0.21 -4.87
N PHE A 400 21.41 -1.05 -4.92
CA PHE A 400 22.02 -1.66 -6.11
C PHE A 400 21.04 -1.96 -7.25
N LEU A 401 19.71 -1.84 -7.02
CA LEU A 401 18.67 -1.95 -8.04
C LEU A 401 18.15 -0.58 -8.50
N GLY A 402 18.58 0.50 -7.85
CA GLY A 402 18.17 1.86 -8.17
C GLY A 402 18.97 2.51 -9.31
N SER A 403 18.65 3.76 -9.59
CA SER A 403 19.43 4.62 -10.50
C SER A 403 20.66 5.15 -9.76
N GLY A 404 21.84 4.66 -10.08
CA GLY A 404 23.07 4.93 -9.35
C GLY A 404 23.50 6.39 -9.43
N ILE A 405 23.67 7.06 -8.30
CA ILE A 405 24.19 8.44 -8.22
C ILE A 405 25.69 8.41 -7.96
N VAL A 406 26.14 7.71 -6.91
CA VAL A 406 27.55 7.39 -6.63
C VAL A 406 27.60 5.90 -6.33
N ASP A 407 28.17 5.13 -7.24
CA ASP A 407 28.02 3.67 -7.23
C ASP A 407 29.38 2.95 -7.32
N GLY A 408 29.62 2.11 -6.33
CA GLY A 408 30.76 1.20 -6.26
C GLY A 408 30.35 -0.27 -6.23
N GLU A 409 29.11 -0.61 -6.63
CA GLU A 409 28.58 -1.96 -6.54
C GLU A 409 29.37 -2.98 -7.36
N VAL A 410 29.55 -4.17 -6.76
CA VAL A 410 30.05 -5.39 -7.41
C VAL A 410 29.11 -6.53 -7.12
N PRO A 411 28.54 -7.22 -8.13
CA PRO A 411 27.63 -8.32 -7.90
C PRO A 411 28.23 -9.41 -6.99
N GLY A 412 27.49 -9.77 -5.93
CA GLY A 412 27.87 -10.80 -4.97
C GLY A 412 27.97 -10.30 -3.54
N ILE A 413 28.54 -11.13 -2.65
CA ILE A 413 28.77 -10.73 -1.24
C ILE A 413 30.17 -10.11 -1.16
N VAL A 414 30.26 -8.80 -1.36
CA VAL A 414 31.51 -8.05 -1.45
C VAL A 414 31.50 -6.79 -0.58
N ARG A 415 32.68 -6.23 -0.34
CA ARG A 415 32.88 -5.04 0.52
C ARG A 415 32.85 -3.77 -0.33
N ASP A 416 31.66 -3.38 -0.72
CA ASP A 416 31.35 -2.22 -1.55
C ASP A 416 30.40 -1.24 -0.88
N PHE A 417 30.07 -0.14 -1.55
CA PHE A 417 29.05 0.83 -1.13
C PHE A 417 28.52 1.62 -2.32
N GLY A 418 27.33 2.20 -2.14
CA GLY A 418 26.76 3.12 -3.12
C GLY A 418 25.54 3.87 -2.64
N ILE A 419 25.14 4.85 -3.45
CA ILE A 419 24.00 5.72 -3.23
C ILE A 419 23.22 5.80 -4.54
N SER A 420 21.91 5.58 -4.48
CA SER A 420 21.02 5.53 -5.64
C SER A 420 19.70 6.25 -5.38
N LEU A 421 19.06 6.68 -6.45
CA LEU A 421 17.64 7.07 -6.45
C LEU A 421 16.78 5.84 -6.72
N VAL A 422 15.74 5.63 -5.92
CA VAL A 422 14.79 4.52 -6.02
C VAL A 422 13.36 5.05 -6.08
N GLY A 423 12.52 4.49 -6.93
CA GLY A 423 11.10 4.81 -6.98
C GLY A 423 10.79 6.31 -7.03
N ASP A 424 9.84 6.76 -6.22
CA ASP A 424 9.35 8.14 -6.18
C ASP A 424 10.24 9.06 -5.30
N GLY A 425 11.53 9.13 -5.62
CA GLY A 425 12.45 10.04 -4.97
C GLY A 425 12.99 9.54 -3.63
N VAL A 426 13.03 8.24 -3.38
CA VAL A 426 13.74 7.64 -2.25
C VAL A 426 15.24 7.64 -2.54
N ILE A 427 16.04 8.21 -1.65
CA ILE A 427 17.50 8.11 -1.70
C ILE A 427 17.90 6.92 -0.85
N ALA A 428 18.45 5.89 -1.49
CA ALA A 428 18.93 4.67 -0.84
C ALA A 428 20.45 4.64 -0.82
N ALA A 429 21.02 4.21 0.29
CA ALA A 429 22.46 4.02 0.44
C ALA A 429 22.76 2.66 1.07
N GLY A 430 23.77 1.97 0.60
CA GLY A 430 24.11 0.64 1.07
C GLY A 430 25.58 0.36 1.25
N ILE A 431 25.88 -0.66 2.06
CA ILE A 431 27.20 -1.18 2.37
C ILE A 431 27.13 -2.71 2.34
N GLY A 432 27.98 -3.33 1.54
CA GLY A 432 28.02 -4.78 1.38
C GLY A 432 28.76 -5.55 2.49
N ALA A 433 28.76 -6.88 2.38
CA ALA A 433 29.46 -7.88 3.20
C ALA A 433 29.22 -7.86 4.73
N PRO A 434 28.03 -8.12 5.29
CA PRO A 434 26.79 -8.45 4.58
C PRO A 434 26.07 -7.22 4.07
N GLU A 435 25.24 -7.38 3.07
CA GLU A 435 24.42 -6.31 2.51
C GLU A 435 23.56 -5.65 3.59
N ARG A 436 23.70 -4.34 3.72
CA ARG A 436 22.93 -3.46 4.59
C ARG A 436 22.61 -2.19 3.84
N PHE A 437 21.37 -1.74 3.92
CA PHE A 437 20.97 -0.47 3.33
C PHE A 437 20.09 0.34 4.28
N ILE A 438 20.08 1.63 4.03
CA ILE A 438 19.26 2.64 4.70
C ILE A 438 18.66 3.54 3.62
N ALA A 439 17.51 4.16 3.90
CA ALA A 439 16.82 4.93 2.90
C ALA A 439 16.08 6.14 3.50
N SER A 440 15.99 7.20 2.71
CA SER A 440 15.13 8.34 3.02
C SER A 440 13.65 7.97 2.81
N PRO A 441 12.71 8.76 3.33
CA PRO A 441 11.35 8.83 2.79
C PRO A 441 11.36 9.24 1.30
N PRO A 442 10.27 9.01 0.53
CA PRO A 442 10.14 9.47 -0.85
C PRO A 442 10.00 10.98 -0.96
N GLY A 443 10.08 11.54 -2.19
CA GLY A 443 9.77 12.93 -2.50
C GLY A 443 10.98 13.83 -2.71
N PHE A 444 12.18 13.28 -2.96
CA PHE A 444 13.38 14.04 -3.29
C PHE A 444 13.66 14.11 -4.80
N ASN A 445 12.64 13.88 -5.63
CA ASN A 445 12.63 14.08 -7.08
C ASN A 445 11.68 15.23 -7.48
N ASP A 446 11.66 16.30 -6.70
CA ASP A 446 10.76 17.46 -6.84
C ASP A 446 11.33 18.58 -7.72
N GLY A 447 12.44 18.34 -8.43
CA GLY A 447 13.14 19.34 -9.26
C GLY A 447 13.99 20.34 -8.49
N SER A 448 14.06 20.22 -7.16
CA SER A 448 14.90 21.06 -6.31
C SER A 448 16.29 20.47 -6.08
N TRP A 449 17.26 21.32 -5.70
CA TRP A 449 18.56 20.84 -5.27
C TRP A 449 18.53 20.28 -3.85
N HIS A 450 18.88 19.01 -3.69
CA HIS A 450 18.99 18.31 -2.42
C HIS A 450 20.42 17.95 -2.10
N HIS A 451 20.88 18.25 -0.90
CA HIS A 451 22.17 17.79 -0.39
C HIS A 451 22.03 16.37 0.17
N VAL A 452 22.87 15.47 -0.27
CA VAL A 452 22.93 14.08 0.20
C VAL A 452 24.27 13.85 0.86
N ALA A 453 24.30 13.21 2.03
CA ALA A 453 25.54 12.77 2.66
C ALA A 453 25.39 11.36 3.25
N LEU A 454 26.29 10.46 2.86
CA LEU A 454 26.49 9.14 3.47
C LEU A 454 27.71 9.21 4.37
N VAL A 455 27.49 8.99 5.66
CA VAL A 455 28.54 8.97 6.70
C VAL A 455 28.73 7.55 7.19
N ARG A 456 29.95 7.03 7.16
CA ARG A 456 30.31 5.73 7.72
C ARG A 456 31.31 5.91 8.87
N ASP A 457 30.98 5.37 10.02
CA ASP A 457 31.85 5.19 11.17
C ASP A 457 32.16 3.69 11.33
N ARG A 458 33.32 3.27 10.84
CA ARG A 458 33.81 1.90 10.92
C ARG A 458 34.04 1.47 12.36
N SER A 459 34.58 2.37 13.19
CA SER A 459 34.93 2.09 14.58
C SER A 459 33.70 1.71 15.41
N GLU A 460 32.58 2.39 15.19
CA GLU A 460 31.29 2.10 15.81
C GLU A 460 30.50 1.02 15.04
N GLY A 461 30.86 0.72 13.79
CA GLY A 461 30.12 -0.20 12.93
C GLY A 461 28.76 0.37 12.51
N ARG A 462 28.72 1.68 12.23
CA ARG A 462 27.50 2.41 11.90
C ARG A 462 27.63 3.19 10.60
N PHE A 463 26.52 3.43 9.97
CA PHE A 463 26.42 4.37 8.87
C PHE A 463 25.11 5.15 8.93
N ALA A 464 25.09 6.35 8.36
CA ALA A 464 23.97 7.27 8.41
C ALA A 464 23.82 8.00 7.07
N LEU A 465 22.57 8.15 6.64
CA LEU A 465 22.18 8.94 5.47
C LEU A 465 21.55 10.25 5.94
N TYR A 466 22.04 11.34 5.42
CA TYR A 466 21.50 12.68 5.64
C TYR A 466 20.99 13.22 4.30
N VAL A 467 19.83 13.87 4.34
CA VAL A 467 19.31 14.65 3.23
C VAL A 467 19.04 16.06 3.70
N ASP A 468 19.55 17.05 2.98
CA ASP A 468 19.44 18.47 3.31
C ASP A 468 19.96 18.85 4.72
N GLY A 469 20.95 18.11 5.21
CA GLY A 469 21.51 18.27 6.54
C GLY A 469 20.67 17.63 7.66
N VAL A 470 19.56 16.97 7.34
CA VAL A 470 18.69 16.28 8.29
C VAL A 470 18.93 14.77 8.22
N LEU A 471 19.02 14.11 9.38
CA LEU A 471 19.18 12.66 9.44
C LEU A 471 17.95 11.97 8.85
N ALA A 472 18.14 11.30 7.71
CA ALA A 472 17.09 10.55 7.04
C ALA A 472 16.96 9.12 7.60
N ASP A 473 18.09 8.42 7.74
CA ASP A 473 18.10 7.06 8.29
C ASP A 473 19.51 6.70 8.80
N ARG A 474 19.59 5.64 9.60
CA ARG A 474 20.85 5.10 10.13
C ARG A 474 20.77 3.59 10.31
N GLY A 475 21.90 2.92 10.11
CA GLY A 475 22.01 1.47 10.22
C GLY A 475 23.33 1.01 10.81
N ASN A 476 23.44 -0.30 11.01
CA ASN A 476 24.69 -0.95 11.37
C ASN A 476 25.37 -1.48 10.11
N CYS A 477 26.70 -1.40 10.05
CA CYS A 477 27.51 -1.95 8.96
C CYS A 477 28.65 -2.82 9.49
N ASN A 478 29.35 -3.48 8.58
CA ASN A 478 30.59 -4.18 8.91
C ASN A 478 31.69 -3.20 9.35
N ARG A 479 32.72 -3.74 10.03
CA ARG A 479 33.91 -2.99 10.47
C ARG A 479 35.14 -3.25 9.61
N GLU A 480 34.95 -3.77 8.40
CA GLU A 480 36.02 -4.07 7.47
C GLU A 480 36.26 -2.91 6.50
N THR A 481 37.44 -2.84 5.92
CA THR A 481 37.73 -1.90 4.83
C THR A 481 36.91 -2.27 3.60
N LEU A 482 36.24 -1.30 2.98
CA LEU A 482 35.49 -1.51 1.74
C LEU A 482 36.48 -1.40 0.57
N ASP A 483 36.94 -2.52 0.06
CA ASP A 483 38.03 -2.61 -0.93
C ASP A 483 37.66 -3.38 -2.20
N ALA A 484 36.40 -3.81 -2.34
CA ALA A 484 35.96 -4.60 -3.49
C ALA A 484 36.07 -3.86 -4.82
N GLN A 485 36.01 -2.54 -4.82
CA GLN A 485 35.96 -1.74 -6.02
C GLN A 485 37.04 -0.66 -6.03
N ALA A 486 37.84 -0.64 -7.08
CA ALA A 486 38.86 0.39 -7.29
C ALA A 486 38.31 1.69 -7.90
N THR A 487 37.14 1.62 -8.57
CA THR A 487 36.56 2.73 -9.32
C THR A 487 35.09 2.91 -8.91
N LEU A 488 34.66 4.14 -8.66
CA LEU A 488 33.28 4.53 -8.46
C LEU A 488 32.72 5.14 -9.74
N PHE A 489 31.43 4.92 -10.01
CA PHE A 489 30.69 5.56 -11.08
C PHE A 489 29.81 6.68 -10.49
N VAL A 490 29.76 7.82 -11.15
CA VAL A 490 28.89 8.95 -10.80
C VAL A 490 27.89 9.15 -11.93
N GLY A 491 26.61 9.11 -11.61
CA GLY A 491 25.50 9.24 -12.55
C GLY A 491 25.01 7.94 -13.18
N ARG A 492 25.50 6.79 -12.71
CA ARG A 492 25.08 5.48 -13.21
C ARG A 492 25.36 4.37 -12.20
N SER A 493 24.46 3.37 -12.15
CA SER A 493 24.82 2.10 -11.52
C SER A 493 25.74 1.28 -12.42
N ARG A 494 26.67 0.58 -11.80
CA ARG A 494 27.62 -0.30 -12.48
C ARG A 494 27.05 -1.68 -12.81
N ALA A 495 26.21 -2.20 -11.95
CA ALA A 495 25.64 -3.54 -12.06
C ALA A 495 24.10 -3.49 -12.04
N GLY A 496 23.34 -4.24 -11.46
CA GLY A 496 21.91 -4.44 -11.51
C GLY A 496 20.93 -3.25 -11.66
N GLY A 497 21.38 -2.00 -11.39
CA GLY A 497 20.61 -0.78 -11.54
C GLY A 497 20.76 -0.11 -12.92
N GLY A 498 20.48 1.19 -13.00
CA GLY A 498 20.51 1.98 -14.23
C GLY A 498 21.15 3.35 -14.09
N PRO A 499 21.05 4.18 -15.14
CA PRO A 499 21.51 5.56 -15.11
C PRO A 499 20.64 6.39 -14.15
N PHE A 500 21.26 7.41 -13.56
CA PHE A 500 20.57 8.47 -12.86
C PHE A 500 20.19 9.55 -13.88
N GLU A 501 18.92 9.89 -13.99
CA GLU A 501 18.43 10.96 -14.84
C GLU A 501 18.32 12.24 -14.02
N GLY A 502 19.32 13.14 -14.13
CA GLY A 502 19.36 14.36 -13.34
C GLY A 502 20.73 15.02 -13.33
N GLU A 503 20.97 15.86 -12.33
CA GLU A 503 22.21 16.59 -12.17
C GLU A 503 22.85 16.30 -10.82
N VAL A 504 24.19 16.28 -10.81
CA VAL A 504 25.03 16.13 -9.62
C VAL A 504 26.01 17.30 -9.54
N ASP A 505 26.15 17.90 -8.35
CA ASP A 505 27.06 19.02 -8.11
C ASP A 505 27.78 18.87 -6.77
N GLU A 506 28.95 19.52 -6.64
CA GLU A 506 29.76 19.61 -5.43
C GLU A 506 30.02 18.24 -4.74
N LEU A 507 30.41 17.22 -5.50
CA LEU A 507 30.76 15.90 -4.97
C LEU A 507 32.05 15.97 -4.15
N ARG A 508 31.98 15.55 -2.87
CA ARG A 508 33.10 15.58 -1.92
C ARG A 508 33.26 14.25 -1.21
N PHE A 509 34.51 13.88 -0.96
CA PHE A 509 34.89 12.70 -0.18
C PHE A 509 35.79 13.13 0.98
N HIS A 510 35.41 12.74 2.20
CA HIS A 510 36.21 12.91 3.41
C HIS A 510 36.61 11.52 3.92
N ASP A 511 37.85 11.37 4.39
CA ASP A 511 38.41 10.12 4.93
C ASP A 511 38.08 9.89 6.41
N ARG A 512 37.03 10.49 6.88
CA ARG A 512 36.47 10.33 8.24
C ARG A 512 34.96 10.46 8.26
N ALA A 513 34.36 9.95 9.33
CA ALA A 513 32.97 10.23 9.66
C ALA A 513 32.82 11.71 10.08
N LEU A 514 32.04 12.48 9.32
CA LEU A 514 31.69 13.85 9.70
C LEU A 514 30.62 13.85 10.78
N SER A 515 30.71 14.83 11.69
CA SER A 515 29.66 15.10 12.68
C SER A 515 28.40 15.64 12.01
N HIS A 516 27.26 15.57 12.68
CA HIS A 516 26.00 16.10 12.15
C HIS A 516 26.11 17.62 11.84
N ASP A 517 26.82 18.40 12.66
CA ASP A 517 27.00 19.83 12.41
C ASP A 517 27.84 20.12 11.18
N GLU A 518 28.87 19.31 10.93
CA GLU A 518 29.66 19.41 9.70
C GLU A 518 28.82 19.05 8.46
N VAL A 519 27.96 18.05 8.56
CA VAL A 519 26.99 17.72 7.48
C VAL A 519 25.99 18.87 7.26
N ILE A 520 25.45 19.47 8.33
CA ILE A 520 24.62 20.67 8.24
C ILE A 520 25.39 21.81 7.55
N SER A 521 26.67 22.00 7.87
CA SER A 521 27.49 23.03 7.25
C SER A 521 27.62 22.80 5.73
N LEU A 522 27.89 21.59 5.29
CA LEU A 522 27.95 21.25 3.85
C LEU A 522 26.61 21.49 3.14
N ALA A 523 25.49 21.11 3.78
CA ALA A 523 24.17 21.27 3.21
C ALA A 523 23.68 22.71 3.13
N THR A 524 24.06 23.54 4.10
CA THR A 524 23.44 24.86 4.32
C THR A 524 24.40 26.03 4.20
N GLY A 525 25.70 25.81 4.27
CA GLY A 525 26.71 26.88 4.35
C GLY A 525 26.83 27.54 5.71
N LEU A 526 26.14 27.04 6.76
CA LEU A 526 26.30 27.48 8.13
C LEU A 526 27.65 27.05 8.71
N GLY A 527 28.15 27.69 9.76
CA GLY A 527 29.39 27.31 10.43
C GLY A 527 29.38 25.84 10.91
N GLY A 528 30.48 25.12 10.70
CA GLY A 528 30.62 23.71 11.05
C GLY A 528 30.75 23.46 12.56
N ASP A 529 31.20 24.45 13.32
CA ASP A 529 31.29 24.44 14.78
C ASP A 529 30.30 25.47 15.35
N PRO A 530 29.13 25.04 15.87
CA PRO A 530 28.12 25.96 16.37
C PRO A 530 28.54 26.69 17.64
N ASP A 531 29.41 26.10 18.51
CA ASP A 531 29.87 26.75 19.73
C ASP A 531 30.88 27.86 19.42
N ALA A 532 31.83 27.60 18.50
CA ALA A 532 32.76 28.63 18.04
C ALA A 532 32.04 29.77 17.33
N THR A 533 31.01 29.46 16.54
CA THR A 533 30.17 30.47 15.86
C THR A 533 29.37 31.29 16.90
N ALA A 534 28.75 30.64 17.89
CA ALA A 534 27.99 31.29 18.93
C ALA A 534 28.82 32.28 19.75
N ALA A 535 30.08 31.93 20.03
CA ALA A 535 31.03 32.80 20.76
C ALA A 535 31.29 34.15 20.05
N GLY A 536 31.04 34.20 18.72
CA GLY A 536 31.10 35.43 17.91
C GLY A 536 29.80 36.25 17.84
N LEU A 537 28.75 35.85 18.59
CA LEU A 537 27.39 36.43 18.54
C LEU A 537 26.98 37.03 19.91
N PRO A 538 27.60 38.12 20.38
CA PRO A 538 27.32 38.65 21.72
C PRO A 538 25.84 38.94 21.95
N GLY A 539 25.24 38.30 22.97
CA GLY A 539 23.84 38.46 23.34
C GLY A 539 22.85 37.65 22.52
N ALA A 540 23.31 36.88 21.48
CA ALA A 540 22.49 36.01 20.66
C ALA A 540 22.93 34.53 20.74
N GLU A 541 23.96 34.20 21.53
CA GLU A 541 24.56 32.85 21.63
C GLU A 541 23.51 31.77 21.92
N SER A 542 22.69 31.98 22.93
CA SER A 542 21.67 31.02 23.37
C SER A 542 20.57 30.81 22.29
N THR A 543 20.21 31.88 21.57
CA THR A 543 19.20 31.82 20.51
C THR A 543 19.75 31.07 19.29
N TYR A 544 21.01 31.30 18.94
CA TYR A 544 21.68 30.61 17.83
C TYR A 544 21.83 29.12 18.13
N LEU A 545 22.35 28.77 19.31
CA LEU A 545 22.50 27.36 19.71
C LEU A 545 21.16 26.63 19.77
N ALA A 546 20.11 27.28 20.31
CA ALA A 546 18.77 26.73 20.28
C ALA A 546 18.22 26.53 18.85
N GLY A 547 18.54 27.44 17.94
CA GLY A 547 18.21 27.30 16.52
C GLY A 547 18.94 26.11 15.87
N ARG A 548 20.23 25.94 16.14
CA ARG A 548 21.04 24.80 15.68
C ARG A 548 20.49 23.47 16.22
N GLU A 549 20.13 23.43 17.50
CA GLU A 549 19.51 22.24 18.12
C GLU A 549 18.16 21.90 17.47
N ARG A 550 17.33 22.90 17.18
CA ARG A 550 16.08 22.70 16.45
C ARG A 550 16.32 22.16 15.04
N LEU A 551 17.37 22.63 14.34
CA LEU A 551 17.73 22.14 13.01
C LEU A 551 18.18 20.65 13.06
N ARG A 552 18.98 20.28 14.06
CA ARG A 552 19.37 18.88 14.30
C ARG A 552 18.17 17.98 14.65
N ALA A 553 17.20 18.51 15.37
CA ALA A 553 16.01 17.79 15.82
C ALA A 553 14.92 17.67 14.73
N LEU A 554 15.09 18.33 13.58
CA LEU A 554 14.16 18.14 12.46
C LEU A 554 14.14 16.66 12.04
N SER A 555 12.99 16.20 11.64
CA SER A 555 12.80 14.86 11.07
C SER A 555 12.06 14.95 9.75
N ILE A 556 12.57 14.25 8.77
CA ILE A 556 11.90 14.12 7.47
C ILE A 556 10.60 13.33 7.67
N PRO A 557 9.45 13.85 7.20
CA PRO A 557 8.17 13.16 7.36
C PRO A 557 8.21 11.75 6.77
N ARG A 558 7.76 10.77 7.53
CA ARG A 558 7.59 9.38 7.06
C ARG A 558 6.10 9.05 6.98
N THR A 559 5.71 8.33 5.96
CA THR A 559 4.38 7.73 5.92
C THR A 559 4.44 6.40 6.67
N GLU A 560 3.66 6.27 7.74
CA GLU A 560 3.48 4.95 8.35
C GLU A 560 2.72 4.07 7.39
N THR A 561 3.32 2.97 6.99
CA THR A 561 2.70 1.98 6.11
C THR A 561 2.36 0.71 6.87
N VAL A 562 1.37 0.01 6.37
CA VAL A 562 1.03 -1.36 6.79
C VAL A 562 1.08 -2.28 5.59
N ARG A 563 1.52 -3.50 5.79
CA ARG A 563 1.42 -4.54 4.74
C ARG A 563 0.03 -5.12 4.76
N VAL A 564 -0.56 -5.29 3.60
CA VAL A 564 -1.85 -5.94 3.40
C VAL A 564 -1.73 -7.06 2.39
N LEU A 565 -2.41 -8.17 2.63
CA LEU A 565 -2.52 -9.26 1.67
C LEU A 565 -3.42 -8.80 0.52
N SER A 566 -2.94 -8.90 -0.70
CA SER A 566 -3.57 -8.36 -1.90
C SER A 566 -3.56 -9.34 -3.05
N LEU A 567 -4.06 -8.88 -4.18
CA LEU A 567 -4.07 -9.54 -5.48
C LEU A 567 -3.13 -8.81 -6.44
N SER A 568 -2.86 -9.44 -7.58
CA SER A 568 -2.23 -8.82 -8.74
C SER A 568 -3.06 -9.15 -9.97
N GLU A 569 -2.93 -8.33 -11.00
CA GLU A 569 -3.51 -8.61 -12.32
C GLU A 569 -2.46 -9.20 -13.26
N PHE A 570 -2.93 -9.97 -14.23
CA PHE A 570 -2.11 -10.62 -15.26
C PHE A 570 -1.48 -9.61 -16.24
N GLY A 571 -1.98 -8.37 -16.27
CA GLY A 571 -1.58 -7.31 -17.17
C GLY A 571 -2.76 -6.41 -17.54
N PRO A 572 -2.59 -5.53 -18.53
CA PRO A 572 -3.63 -4.58 -18.94
C PRO A 572 -4.84 -5.24 -19.61
N GLU A 573 -4.68 -6.46 -20.11
CA GLU A 573 -5.75 -7.23 -20.77
C GLU A 573 -5.91 -8.59 -20.06
N ALA A 574 -7.15 -8.89 -19.66
CA ALA A 574 -7.48 -10.18 -19.05
C ALA A 574 -7.38 -11.31 -20.10
N PRO A 575 -6.91 -12.50 -19.72
CA PRO A 575 -6.94 -13.68 -20.60
C PRO A 575 -8.35 -14.02 -21.07
N GLU A 576 -8.46 -14.55 -22.31
CA GLU A 576 -9.72 -15.11 -22.80
C GLU A 576 -10.25 -16.23 -21.91
N THR A 577 -11.51 -16.16 -21.53
CA THR A 577 -12.19 -17.25 -20.81
C THR A 577 -12.93 -18.15 -21.79
N ARG A 578 -12.79 -19.46 -21.63
CA ARG A 578 -13.42 -20.47 -22.48
C ARG A 578 -14.25 -21.45 -21.64
N ILE A 579 -15.34 -21.92 -22.21
CA ILE A 579 -16.08 -23.05 -21.63
C ILE A 579 -15.16 -24.27 -21.62
N LEU A 580 -15.01 -24.90 -20.46
CA LEU A 580 -14.14 -26.08 -20.33
C LEU A 580 -14.99 -27.36 -20.31
N GLY A 581 -14.77 -28.24 -21.30
CA GLY A 581 -15.45 -29.53 -21.35
C GLY A 581 -15.22 -30.33 -20.06
N ARG A 582 -16.30 -30.61 -19.30
CA ARG A 582 -16.28 -31.27 -17.99
C ARG A 582 -15.34 -30.58 -16.98
N GLY A 583 -15.17 -29.26 -17.05
CA GLY A 583 -14.32 -28.49 -16.16
C GLY A 583 -12.80 -28.66 -16.35
N SER A 584 -12.36 -29.30 -17.45
CA SER A 584 -10.95 -29.56 -17.73
C SER A 584 -10.32 -28.52 -18.64
N VAL A 585 -9.22 -27.88 -18.19
CA VAL A 585 -8.44 -26.94 -18.99
C VAL A 585 -7.86 -27.56 -20.27
N HIS A 586 -7.75 -28.90 -20.32
CA HIS A 586 -7.28 -29.63 -21.49
C HIS A 586 -8.38 -29.87 -22.54
N ALA A 587 -9.61 -29.41 -22.28
CA ALA A 587 -10.74 -29.52 -23.24
C ALA A 587 -11.41 -28.13 -23.42
N PRO A 588 -10.68 -27.10 -23.93
CA PRO A 588 -11.21 -25.76 -24.10
C PRO A 588 -12.23 -25.75 -25.25
N GLY A 589 -13.37 -25.13 -25.02
CA GLY A 589 -14.46 -24.90 -25.97
C GLY A 589 -14.54 -23.44 -26.44
N GLU A 590 -15.76 -22.94 -26.55
CA GLU A 590 -16.05 -21.58 -27.01
C GLU A 590 -15.58 -20.51 -26.04
N VAL A 591 -15.23 -19.33 -26.57
CA VAL A 591 -14.90 -18.14 -25.77
C VAL A 591 -16.18 -17.52 -25.23
N VAL A 592 -16.14 -17.06 -24.00
CA VAL A 592 -17.24 -16.33 -23.36
C VAL A 592 -16.78 -14.97 -22.84
N GLU A 593 -17.67 -13.99 -22.95
CA GLU A 593 -17.47 -12.66 -22.36
C GLU A 593 -17.96 -12.63 -20.91
N PRO A 594 -17.42 -11.71 -20.06
CA PRO A 594 -17.89 -11.54 -18.70
C PRO A 594 -19.37 -11.14 -18.66
N ASP A 595 -20.18 -11.92 -17.95
CA ASP A 595 -21.60 -11.65 -17.76
C ASP A 595 -22.14 -12.34 -16.50
N VAL A 596 -23.32 -11.91 -16.03
CA VAL A 596 -24.03 -12.55 -14.92
C VAL A 596 -25.00 -13.62 -15.45
N PRO A 597 -25.36 -14.64 -14.64
CA PRO A 597 -26.33 -15.65 -15.03
C PRO A 597 -27.63 -15.03 -15.56
N GLU A 598 -28.20 -15.59 -16.63
CA GLU A 598 -29.40 -15.06 -17.29
C GLU A 598 -30.56 -14.92 -16.30
N VAL A 599 -30.73 -15.88 -15.41
CA VAL A 599 -31.78 -15.86 -14.36
C VAL A 599 -31.67 -14.63 -13.47
N VAL A 600 -30.45 -14.17 -13.16
CA VAL A 600 -30.22 -12.99 -12.31
C VAL A 600 -30.58 -11.69 -13.04
N ARG A 601 -30.36 -11.62 -14.35
CA ARG A 601 -30.74 -10.45 -15.16
C ARG A 601 -32.25 -10.17 -15.10
N GLY A 602 -33.07 -11.23 -15.10
CA GLY A 602 -34.52 -11.12 -14.99
C GLY A 602 -35.02 -10.56 -13.66
N LEU A 603 -34.21 -10.61 -12.60
CA LEU A 603 -34.54 -10.16 -11.24
C LEU A 603 -34.23 -8.68 -11.00
N ALA A 604 -33.49 -8.01 -11.88
CA ALA A 604 -33.13 -6.59 -11.71
C ALA A 604 -34.37 -5.69 -11.71
N PRO A 605 -34.49 -4.70 -10.81
CA PRO A 605 -35.62 -3.78 -10.77
C PRO A 605 -35.71 -2.99 -12.08
N ARG A 606 -36.88 -3.04 -12.74
CA ARG A 606 -37.14 -2.22 -13.93
C ARG A 606 -37.16 -0.75 -13.51
N GLY A 607 -36.17 0.06 -13.96
CA GLY A 607 -36.31 1.52 -13.88
C GLY A 607 -35.16 2.36 -13.36
N ARG A 608 -33.92 1.85 -13.20
CA ARG A 608 -32.77 2.74 -13.03
C ARG A 608 -31.97 2.82 -14.33
N ALA A 609 -32.04 3.98 -14.99
CA ALA A 609 -31.20 4.28 -16.14
C ALA A 609 -29.73 4.20 -15.71
N SER A 610 -28.92 3.49 -16.49
CA SER A 610 -27.48 3.44 -16.32
C SER A 610 -26.91 4.85 -16.41
N PRO A 611 -25.95 5.24 -15.54
CA PRO A 611 -25.16 6.42 -15.80
C PRO A 611 -24.34 6.16 -17.08
N THR A 612 -24.60 6.97 -18.10
CA THR A 612 -23.79 7.01 -19.32
C THR A 612 -22.38 7.46 -18.91
N VAL A 613 -21.42 6.54 -18.94
CA VAL A 613 -20.00 6.90 -18.86
C VAL A 613 -19.62 7.49 -20.21
N HIS A 614 -19.56 8.81 -20.29
CA HIS A 614 -18.88 9.48 -21.38
C HIS A 614 -17.38 9.20 -21.23
N GLY A 615 -16.84 8.37 -22.11
CA GLY A 615 -15.41 8.27 -22.32
C GLY A 615 -14.96 9.55 -23.02
N ASP A 616 -14.27 10.41 -22.26
CA ASP A 616 -13.40 11.42 -22.88
C ASP A 616 -11.98 10.83 -22.93
N SER A 617 -11.48 10.89 -24.16
CA SER A 617 -10.19 10.45 -24.69
C SER A 617 -8.99 11.09 -23.99
#